data_ad973c7b06d3b1a56ebdab98f3594b13
#
_entry.id   ad973c7b06d3b1a56ebdab98f3594b13
#
_cell.length_a   1.000
_cell.length_b   1.000
_cell.length_c   1.000
_cell.angle_alpha   90.00
_cell.angle_beta   90.00
_cell.angle_gamma   90.00
#
_symmetry.space_group_name_H-M   'P 1'
#
loop_
_entity.id
_entity.type
_entity.pdbx_description
1 polymer ?
#
loop_
_entity_poly.entity_id
_entity_poly.type
_entity_poly.pdbx_seq_one_letter_code
_entity_poly.pdbx_strand_id
1 'polypeptide(L)'
;MSAAKKGMKKSTYLIIWTLVIALLCSAVGVVNYEALYWDSALTLYFGEVGVKNVSTVTFDTDDHAQVANLIVAEGAVLLKNEKNALPMKGGKISLFGIDNKSGVLQKVLEDEGFTVNPTLAAFYAASSHSSGAGSLSAGNGSETGGWVIDEVPQSEYTADVKASYKDYNDAAVVVLMRTGAEGNDLPYDMSRYGGSADENYLELNKDEKELLAEVHKAFDKVIVLISSANAMQMDFVDKAEYGIDAVLWYARPAGGIGSIAKILSGAINPSGRLVDTYVHDNMSSAAMQNFGDYRYVNEDGTLSGYSYVNYAEGIYVGYKYYETRYEDAVLKQGNAGDYDYAATVAYPFGYGLSYTDFEWSDLKVDWDGDLCTASVTVKNTGFTSGKDVVEFYVQSPYIPGGVEKAAVSLAQYVKTAELAPGESQRVSVTFSKQDIASYDAKDAKTYVIDAGDWYVTAAHDAHEAVNNVLAAKGKTTADGMTANGNTAMAAKYTVSERELLNKDAVSGAEVTNQLDDIVYADDTVYLSRSDWSVMDNNGLEYATGVAKGVSNVGNISGDAPTYVISDDLRAKFELKGFAASLNPTDPTDAPDPSRYPHHGTKPRPSS
;
A
#
# COMPACT_ATOMS: atom_id res chain seq x y z
N MET A 1 -1.27 -50.32 80.29
CA MET A 1 -2.02 -50.67 79.11
C MET A 1 -1.50 -49.86 77.94
N SER A 2 -0.63 -50.49 77.07
CA SER A 2 -0.08 -49.84 75.92
C SER A 2 -1.11 -49.98 74.78
N ALA A 3 -1.64 -48.88 74.22
CA ALA A 3 -2.50 -48.90 73.05
C ALA A 3 -1.61 -49.04 71.81
N ALA A 4 -1.70 -50.24 71.19
CA ALA A 4 -1.02 -50.52 69.94
C ALA A 4 -1.58 -49.59 68.86
N LYS A 5 -0.80 -48.68 68.31
CA LYS A 5 -1.12 -47.92 67.09
C LYS A 5 -1.34 -48.91 65.94
N LYS A 6 -2.60 -49.10 65.54
CA LYS A 6 -2.94 -49.88 64.36
C LYS A 6 -2.43 -49.11 63.12
N GLY A 7 -1.35 -49.61 62.53
CA GLY A 7 -0.78 -49.07 61.30
C GLY A 7 -1.81 -49.17 60.16
N MET A 8 -1.84 -48.19 59.32
CA MET A 8 -2.69 -48.14 58.14
C MET A 8 -2.39 -49.33 57.22
N LYS A 9 -3.44 -49.98 56.65
CA LYS A 9 -3.23 -51.09 55.72
C LYS A 9 -2.44 -50.64 54.50
N LYS A 10 -1.51 -51.50 54.04
CA LYS A 10 -0.61 -51.19 52.91
C LYS A 10 -1.38 -50.76 51.66
N SER A 11 -2.55 -51.36 51.40
CA SER A 11 -3.42 -51.00 50.31
C SER A 11 -4.04 -49.59 50.45
N THR A 12 -4.44 -49.20 51.67
CA THR A 12 -4.97 -47.86 51.93
C THR A 12 -3.86 -46.80 51.77
N TYR A 13 -2.66 -47.09 52.19
CA TYR A 13 -1.49 -46.25 51.96
C TYR A 13 -1.19 -46.06 50.46
N LEU A 14 -1.23 -47.14 49.69
CA LEU A 14 -1.01 -47.08 48.24
C LEU A 14 -2.08 -46.24 47.51
N ILE A 15 -3.36 -46.44 47.88
CA ILE A 15 -4.48 -45.68 47.31
C ILE A 15 -4.32 -44.18 47.58
N ILE A 16 -3.97 -43.82 48.81
CA ILE A 16 -3.78 -42.39 49.19
C ILE A 16 -2.67 -41.78 48.35
N TRP A 17 -1.53 -42.45 48.23
CA TRP A 17 -0.42 -41.91 47.43
C TRP A 17 -0.72 -41.87 45.94
N THR A 18 -1.45 -42.83 45.40
CA THR A 18 -1.90 -42.80 44.01
C THR A 18 -2.81 -41.58 43.75
N LEU A 19 -3.73 -41.30 44.69
CA LEU A 19 -4.62 -40.11 44.58
C LEU A 19 -3.84 -38.82 44.71
N VAL A 20 -2.86 -38.75 45.61
CA VAL A 20 -1.99 -37.58 45.76
C VAL A 20 -1.17 -37.33 44.51
N ILE A 21 -0.59 -38.37 43.93
CA ILE A 21 0.18 -38.26 42.67
C ILE A 21 -0.72 -37.83 41.53
N ALA A 22 -1.90 -38.44 41.39
CA ALA A 22 -2.87 -38.07 40.38
C ALA A 22 -3.29 -36.58 40.49
N LEU A 23 -3.53 -36.09 41.72
CA LEU A 23 -3.86 -34.72 42.00
C LEU A 23 -2.71 -33.76 41.63
N LEU A 24 -1.47 -34.13 41.96
CA LEU A 24 -0.28 -33.36 41.60
C LEU A 24 -0.06 -33.31 40.09
N CYS A 25 -0.20 -34.45 39.40
CA CYS A 25 -0.12 -34.48 37.94
C CYS A 25 -1.21 -33.64 37.27
N SER A 26 -2.44 -33.68 37.80
CA SER A 26 -3.52 -32.85 37.28
C SER A 26 -3.24 -31.35 37.52
N ALA A 27 -2.73 -30.98 38.71
CA ALA A 27 -2.36 -29.59 39.00
C ALA A 27 -1.24 -29.09 38.07
N VAL A 28 -0.21 -29.91 37.83
CA VAL A 28 0.86 -29.56 36.90
C VAL A 28 0.31 -29.45 35.46
N GLY A 29 -0.60 -30.33 35.06
CA GLY A 29 -1.27 -30.25 33.75
C GLY A 29 -2.05 -28.95 33.56
N VAL A 30 -2.82 -28.55 34.56
CA VAL A 30 -3.56 -27.29 34.51
C VAL A 30 -2.62 -26.09 34.49
N VAL A 31 -1.59 -26.07 35.32
CA VAL A 31 -0.60 -24.96 35.30
C VAL A 31 0.11 -24.86 33.95
N ASN A 32 0.51 -25.99 33.36
CA ASN A 32 1.14 -25.98 32.05
C ASN A 32 0.17 -25.51 30.94
N TYR A 33 -1.09 -25.95 31.00
CA TYR A 33 -2.11 -25.49 30.08
C TYR A 33 -2.34 -23.99 30.15
N GLU A 34 -2.53 -23.47 31.36
CA GLU A 34 -2.70 -22.03 31.57
C GLU A 34 -1.44 -21.23 31.18
N ALA A 35 -0.25 -21.74 31.48
CA ALA A 35 0.99 -21.09 31.10
C ALA A 35 1.15 -21.01 29.58
N LEU A 36 0.80 -22.08 28.84
CA LEU A 36 0.81 -22.07 27.38
C LEU A 36 -0.29 -21.19 26.79
N TYR A 37 -1.47 -21.20 27.39
CA TYR A 37 -2.59 -20.34 26.95
C TYR A 37 -2.26 -18.86 27.11
N TRP A 38 -1.59 -18.49 28.20
CA TRP A 38 -1.23 -17.10 28.49
C TRP A 38 0.18 -16.70 28.06
N ASP A 39 0.93 -17.61 27.44
CA ASP A 39 2.36 -17.38 27.09
C ASP A 39 2.56 -16.10 26.28
N SER A 40 1.76 -15.91 25.23
CA SER A 40 1.83 -14.71 24.38
C SER A 40 1.49 -13.43 25.16
N ALA A 41 0.47 -13.50 26.02
CA ALA A 41 0.05 -12.35 26.82
C ALA A 41 1.05 -12.05 27.95
N LEU A 42 1.59 -13.09 28.57
CA LEU A 42 2.61 -12.95 29.62
C LEU A 42 3.93 -12.43 29.05
N THR A 43 4.33 -12.93 27.89
CA THR A 43 5.52 -12.44 27.17
C THR A 43 5.36 -10.98 26.76
N LEU A 44 4.16 -10.59 26.29
CA LEU A 44 3.85 -9.20 25.94
C LEU A 44 3.83 -8.28 27.17
N TYR A 45 3.30 -8.76 28.31
CA TYR A 45 3.05 -7.93 29.50
C TYR A 45 4.26 -7.82 30.43
N PHE A 46 5.01 -8.91 30.59
CA PHE A 46 6.16 -8.93 31.50
C PHE A 46 7.49 -8.65 30.82
N GLY A 47 7.50 -8.52 29.47
CA GLY A 47 8.74 -8.36 28.75
C GLY A 47 9.77 -9.44 29.17
N GLU A 48 10.79 -9.61 28.48
CA GLU A 48 11.89 -10.55 28.66
C GLU A 48 12.16 -11.04 30.10
N VAL A 49 11.29 -11.87 30.66
CA VAL A 49 11.65 -12.60 31.90
C VAL A 49 12.46 -13.82 31.49
N GLY A 50 13.76 -13.66 31.46
CA GLY A 50 14.70 -14.77 31.47
C GLY A 50 15.59 -14.97 30.25
N VAL A 51 15.44 -14.24 29.18
CA VAL A 51 16.49 -14.14 28.17
C VAL A 51 17.30 -12.88 28.47
N LYS A 52 18.40 -13.00 29.18
CA LYS A 52 19.44 -11.99 29.08
C LYS A 52 19.88 -12.00 27.62
N ASN A 53 19.26 -11.19 26.81
CA ASN A 53 19.84 -10.78 25.56
C ASN A 53 21.11 -10.01 25.94
N VAL A 54 22.20 -10.74 26.05
CA VAL A 54 23.53 -10.15 26.15
C VAL A 54 23.96 -9.73 24.74
N SER A 55 23.10 -8.97 24.08
CA SER A 55 23.52 -8.19 22.96
C SER A 55 24.21 -6.97 23.57
N THR A 56 25.52 -7.00 23.55
CA THR A 56 26.36 -5.84 23.80
C THR A 56 26.36 -4.88 22.58
N VAL A 57 25.34 -4.96 21.74
CA VAL A 57 25.15 -3.98 20.66
C VAL A 57 24.61 -2.71 21.30
N THR A 58 25.48 -1.77 21.50
CA THR A 58 25.11 -0.39 21.79
C THR A 58 24.50 0.14 20.50
N PHE A 59 23.19 0.33 20.46
CA PHE A 59 22.56 1.01 19.33
C PHE A 59 23.01 2.47 19.34
N ASP A 60 23.70 2.88 18.29
CA ASP A 60 23.98 4.28 18.08
C ASP A 60 22.70 4.95 17.55
N THR A 61 22.10 5.81 18.37
CA THR A 61 20.87 6.53 17.99
C THR A 61 21.13 7.50 16.83
N ASP A 62 22.36 7.95 16.64
CA ASP A 62 22.73 8.83 15.54
C ASP A 62 22.77 8.06 14.23
N ASP A 63 23.22 6.79 14.22
CA ASP A 63 23.16 5.91 13.06
C ASP A 63 21.71 5.64 12.64
N HIS A 64 20.81 5.39 13.61
CA HIS A 64 19.38 5.20 13.32
C HIS A 64 18.75 6.45 12.70
N ALA A 65 19.06 7.62 13.24
CA ALA A 65 18.55 8.89 12.70
C ALA A 65 19.06 9.14 11.27
N GLN A 66 20.33 8.79 10.98
CA GLN A 66 20.88 8.89 9.64
C GLN A 66 20.19 7.94 8.66
N VAL A 67 19.97 6.68 9.04
CA VAL A 67 19.24 5.71 8.21
C VAL A 67 17.81 6.17 7.97
N ALA A 68 17.09 6.65 8.99
CA ALA A 68 15.74 7.17 8.84
C ALA A 68 15.69 8.38 7.89
N ASN A 69 16.66 9.29 7.99
CA ASN A 69 16.78 10.42 7.06
C ASN A 69 17.07 9.94 5.62
N LEU A 70 17.92 8.93 5.45
CA LEU A 70 18.19 8.36 4.13
C LEU A 70 16.95 7.73 3.51
N ILE A 71 16.19 6.96 4.28
CA ILE A 71 14.94 6.35 3.82
C ILE A 71 13.96 7.43 3.31
N VAL A 72 13.77 8.50 4.08
CA VAL A 72 12.87 9.59 3.69
C VAL A 72 13.44 10.37 2.48
N ALA A 73 14.74 10.59 2.43
CA ALA A 73 15.40 11.26 1.30
C ALA A 73 15.22 10.51 -0.03
N GLU A 74 15.35 9.17 0.01
CA GLU A 74 15.25 8.32 -1.17
C GLU A 74 13.79 7.99 -1.55
N GLY A 75 12.86 8.09 -0.59
CA GLY A 75 11.46 7.69 -0.78
C GLY A 75 10.47 8.85 -0.97
N ALA A 76 10.84 10.09 -0.63
CA ALA A 76 9.94 11.23 -0.85
C ALA A 76 9.76 11.50 -2.35
N VAL A 77 8.52 11.80 -2.76
CA VAL A 77 8.14 11.92 -4.16
C VAL A 77 7.65 13.34 -4.46
N LEU A 78 8.31 14.02 -5.37
CA LEU A 78 7.86 15.31 -5.89
C LEU A 78 6.78 15.05 -6.96
N LEU A 79 5.53 15.43 -6.68
CA LEU A 79 4.38 15.16 -7.55
C LEU A 79 4.09 16.32 -8.50
N LYS A 80 4.31 17.55 -8.04
CA LYS A 80 4.07 18.77 -8.82
C LYS A 80 5.12 19.81 -8.50
N ASN A 81 5.58 20.54 -9.51
CA ASN A 81 6.53 21.64 -9.32
C ASN A 81 6.40 22.66 -10.46
N GLU A 82 5.38 23.50 -10.37
CA GLU A 82 5.14 24.57 -11.34
C GLU A 82 5.89 25.85 -10.96
N LYS A 83 6.14 26.68 -11.94
CA LYS A 83 6.80 28.00 -11.79
C LYS A 83 8.14 27.95 -11.02
N ASN A 84 8.79 26.79 -10.98
CA ASN A 84 9.99 26.54 -10.16
C ASN A 84 9.73 26.91 -8.68
N ALA A 85 8.59 26.47 -8.13
CA ALA A 85 8.24 26.71 -6.74
C ALA A 85 9.25 26.10 -5.78
N LEU A 86 9.80 24.94 -6.13
CA LEU A 86 10.89 24.22 -5.46
C LEU A 86 12.09 24.03 -6.41
N PRO A 87 13.33 23.96 -5.91
CA PRO A 87 13.71 24.18 -4.52
C PRO A 87 13.72 25.66 -4.12
N MET A 88 13.54 25.91 -2.82
CA MET A 88 13.68 27.25 -2.20
C MET A 88 14.99 27.32 -1.42
N LYS A 89 15.85 28.29 -1.72
CA LYS A 89 17.12 28.50 -0.98
C LYS A 89 16.90 29.27 0.33
N GLY A 90 16.07 28.72 1.23
CA GLY A 90 15.60 29.41 2.42
C GLY A 90 14.43 30.35 2.12
N GLY A 91 14.13 31.24 3.05
CA GLY A 91 13.04 32.22 2.93
C GLY A 91 12.18 32.33 4.19
N LYS A 92 11.32 33.34 4.21
CA LYS A 92 10.34 33.57 5.27
C LYS A 92 9.03 32.91 4.89
N ILE A 93 8.65 31.83 5.55
CA ILE A 93 7.52 30.99 5.19
C ILE A 93 6.45 30.95 6.29
N SER A 94 5.22 30.74 5.89
CA SER A 94 4.11 30.43 6.79
C SER A 94 3.76 28.94 6.68
N LEU A 95 3.85 28.22 7.81
CA LEU A 95 3.64 26.77 7.89
C LEU A 95 2.25 26.47 8.46
N PHE A 96 1.40 25.86 7.64
CA PHE A 96 0.00 25.57 7.93
C PHE A 96 -0.24 24.06 8.12
N GLY A 97 -1.35 23.73 8.76
CA GLY A 97 -1.82 22.38 9.00
C GLY A 97 -1.61 21.94 10.44
N ILE A 98 -2.61 21.27 11.00
CA ILE A 98 -2.62 20.86 12.42
C ILE A 98 -1.51 19.87 12.80
N ASP A 99 -0.97 19.12 11.82
CA ASP A 99 0.16 18.21 12.04
C ASP A 99 1.44 18.96 12.51
N ASN A 100 1.53 20.26 12.21
CA ASN A 100 2.66 21.09 12.63
C ASN A 100 2.61 21.52 14.11
N LYS A 101 1.56 21.21 14.85
CA LYS A 101 1.38 21.51 16.27
C LYS A 101 2.56 21.06 17.13
N SER A 102 3.22 19.97 16.76
CA SER A 102 4.38 19.44 17.45
C SER A 102 5.65 20.30 17.34
N GLY A 103 5.73 21.18 16.32
CA GLY A 103 6.89 22.00 16.01
C GLY A 103 8.10 21.24 15.43
N VAL A 104 7.98 19.93 15.17
CA VAL A 104 9.10 19.13 14.65
C VAL A 104 9.49 19.57 13.24
N LEU A 105 8.52 19.72 12.33
CA LEU A 105 8.80 20.18 10.97
C LEU A 105 9.32 21.63 10.97
N GLN A 106 8.73 22.50 11.79
CA GLN A 106 9.24 23.87 11.98
C GLN A 106 10.72 23.87 12.30
N LYS A 107 11.12 23.09 13.33
CA LYS A 107 12.53 23.07 13.77
C LYS A 107 13.48 22.63 12.66
N VAL A 108 13.17 21.57 11.91
CA VAL A 108 14.08 21.10 10.84
C VAL A 108 14.11 22.06 9.66
N LEU A 109 13.05 22.81 9.39
CA LEU A 109 13.03 23.89 8.39
C LEU A 109 13.92 25.05 8.84
N GLU A 110 13.86 25.45 10.11
CA GLU A 110 14.72 26.50 10.67
C GLU A 110 16.21 26.07 10.67
N ASP A 111 16.49 24.82 11.02
CA ASP A 111 17.85 24.25 10.95
C ASP A 111 18.41 24.25 9.51
N GLU A 112 17.54 24.18 8.49
CA GLU A 112 17.89 24.23 7.06
C GLU A 112 17.89 25.65 6.47
N GLY A 113 17.68 26.67 7.30
CA GLY A 113 17.82 28.08 6.93
C GLY A 113 16.54 28.80 6.52
N PHE A 114 15.39 28.20 6.73
CA PHE A 114 14.10 28.90 6.61
C PHE A 114 13.81 29.72 7.87
N THR A 115 12.99 30.75 7.72
CA THR A 115 12.45 31.49 8.86
C THR A 115 10.93 31.26 8.90
N VAL A 116 10.49 30.46 9.84
CA VAL A 116 9.08 30.10 9.98
C VAL A 116 8.29 31.15 10.76
N ASN A 117 7.07 31.46 10.33
CA ASN A 117 6.18 32.43 10.97
C ASN A 117 5.89 32.04 12.45
N PRO A 118 6.47 32.72 13.42
CA PRO A 118 6.34 32.34 14.84
C PRO A 118 4.93 32.59 15.39
N THR A 119 4.19 33.56 14.85
CA THR A 119 2.82 33.86 15.28
C THR A 119 1.88 32.74 14.88
N LEU A 120 2.01 32.24 13.64
CA LEU A 120 1.22 31.12 13.13
C LEU A 120 1.62 29.81 13.85
N ALA A 121 2.91 29.58 14.07
CA ALA A 121 3.39 28.42 14.81
C ALA A 121 2.84 28.38 16.25
N ALA A 122 2.85 29.52 16.96
CA ALA A 122 2.28 29.64 18.29
C ALA A 122 0.75 29.41 18.30
N PHE A 123 0.06 29.85 17.26
CA PHE A 123 -1.38 29.62 17.09
C PHE A 123 -1.68 28.11 17.00
N TYR A 124 -1.00 27.37 16.13
CA TYR A 124 -1.18 25.91 16.04
C TYR A 124 -0.78 25.19 17.33
N ALA A 125 0.33 25.56 17.94
CA ALA A 125 0.78 24.96 19.21
C ALA A 125 -0.22 25.13 20.36
N ALA A 126 -0.99 26.24 20.37
CA ALA A 126 -2.01 26.52 21.38
C ALA A 126 -3.39 25.92 21.04
N SER A 127 -3.60 25.42 19.82
CA SER A 127 -4.87 24.87 19.37
C SER A 127 -5.30 23.65 20.19
N SER A 128 -6.61 23.52 20.43
CA SER A 128 -7.21 22.30 21.01
C SER A 128 -7.45 21.20 19.96
N HIS A 129 -7.44 21.57 18.68
CA HIS A 129 -7.62 20.64 17.57
C HIS A 129 -6.47 19.64 17.48
N SER A 130 -6.76 18.46 16.97
CA SER A 130 -5.76 17.42 16.72
C SER A 130 -6.29 16.38 15.77
N SER A 131 -5.53 16.06 14.72
CA SER A 131 -5.86 14.93 13.86
C SER A 131 -5.25 13.64 14.39
N GLY A 132 -5.94 12.52 14.21
CA GLY A 132 -5.46 11.23 14.69
C GLY A 132 -6.19 10.06 14.06
N ALA A 133 -5.55 8.90 14.06
CA ALA A 133 -6.20 7.62 13.81
C ALA A 133 -6.82 7.10 15.10
N GLY A 134 -7.89 6.32 14.96
CA GLY A 134 -8.40 5.52 16.05
C GLY A 134 -7.31 4.65 16.66
N SER A 135 -7.24 4.55 17.98
CA SER A 135 -6.33 3.61 18.61
C SER A 135 -6.91 2.19 18.52
N LEU A 136 -6.09 1.22 18.14
CA LEU A 136 -6.39 -0.18 18.34
C LEU A 136 -6.62 -0.43 19.84
N SER A 137 -7.87 -0.68 20.24
CA SER A 137 -8.09 -1.36 21.52
C SER A 137 -7.92 -2.86 21.26
N ALA A 138 -6.77 -3.38 21.64
CA ALA A 138 -6.51 -4.81 21.54
C ALA A 138 -7.65 -5.58 22.28
N GLY A 139 -8.49 -6.26 21.50
CA GLY A 139 -9.27 -7.37 22.03
C GLY A 139 -10.78 -7.33 21.98
N ASN A 140 -11.47 -6.25 21.61
CA ASN A 140 -12.94 -6.26 21.61
C ASN A 140 -13.65 -5.45 20.51
N GLY A 141 -12.94 -5.04 19.46
CA GLY A 141 -13.59 -4.37 18.31
C GLY A 141 -14.35 -3.09 18.66
N SER A 142 -14.11 -2.49 19.82
CA SER A 142 -14.73 -1.22 20.16
C SER A 142 -13.83 -0.09 19.69
N GLU A 143 -14.37 0.74 18.82
CA GLU A 143 -13.76 1.98 18.38
C GLU A 143 -13.55 2.92 19.57
N THR A 144 -12.32 2.98 20.05
CA THR A 144 -11.93 4.00 21.01
C THR A 144 -11.02 5.00 20.31
N GLY A 145 -11.62 6.03 19.73
CA GLY A 145 -10.90 7.09 19.06
C GLY A 145 -11.25 7.15 17.57
N GLY A 146 -11.86 8.24 17.18
CA GLY A 146 -12.36 8.41 15.82
C GLY A 146 -11.26 8.69 14.80
N TRP A 147 -11.52 8.39 13.57
CA TRP A 147 -10.80 8.84 12.39
C TRP A 147 -11.03 10.36 12.19
N VAL A 148 -10.36 11.19 13.00
CA VAL A 148 -10.63 12.62 13.01
C VAL A 148 -9.58 13.34 12.17
N ILE A 149 -10.08 14.14 11.21
CA ILE A 149 -9.30 15.15 10.51
C ILE A 149 -9.76 16.49 11.08
N ASP A 150 -9.15 16.91 12.16
CA ASP A 150 -9.56 18.06 12.95
C ASP A 150 -8.66 19.27 12.62
N GLU A 151 -8.69 19.71 11.35
CA GLU A 151 -7.99 20.92 10.95
C GLU A 151 -8.67 22.15 11.59
N VAL A 152 -7.88 23.19 11.88
CA VAL A 152 -8.37 24.39 12.54
C VAL A 152 -9.29 25.20 11.59
N PRO A 153 -10.57 25.41 11.96
CA PRO A 153 -11.50 26.18 11.13
C PRO A 153 -11.02 27.63 10.87
N GLN A 154 -11.27 28.17 9.70
CA GLN A 154 -10.88 29.54 9.34
C GLN A 154 -11.48 30.62 10.24
N SER A 155 -12.59 30.35 10.93
CA SER A 155 -13.20 31.24 11.91
C SER A 155 -12.36 31.47 13.17
N GLU A 156 -11.42 30.57 13.48
CA GLU A 156 -10.54 30.68 14.64
C GLU A 156 -9.25 31.45 14.37
N TYR A 157 -8.91 31.67 13.08
CA TYR A 157 -7.72 32.44 12.71
C TYR A 157 -7.90 33.91 13.05
N THR A 158 -7.13 34.37 14.06
CA THR A 158 -7.23 35.75 14.57
C THR A 158 -6.71 36.76 13.55
N ALA A 159 -7.11 38.05 13.74
CA ALA A 159 -6.59 39.12 12.92
C ALA A 159 -5.06 39.25 12.98
N ASP A 160 -4.46 39.00 14.14
CA ASP A 160 -3.00 39.05 14.33
C ASP A 160 -2.29 37.92 13.58
N VAL A 161 -2.86 36.70 13.57
CA VAL A 161 -2.35 35.58 12.78
C VAL A 161 -2.37 35.92 11.29
N LYS A 162 -3.51 36.38 10.78
CA LYS A 162 -3.64 36.77 9.35
C LYS A 162 -2.74 37.96 9.00
N ALA A 163 -2.55 38.92 9.91
CA ALA A 163 -1.67 40.06 9.69
C ALA A 163 -0.20 39.69 9.64
N SER A 164 0.20 38.55 10.30
CA SER A 164 1.59 38.10 10.31
C SER A 164 2.05 37.54 8.96
N TYR A 165 1.14 37.10 8.09
CA TYR A 165 1.48 36.51 6.79
C TYR A 165 2.34 37.41 5.92
N LYS A 166 2.08 38.72 5.90
CA LYS A 166 2.82 39.71 5.10
C LYS A 166 4.32 39.73 5.35
N ASP A 167 4.75 39.33 6.55
CA ASP A 167 6.15 39.32 6.97
C ASP A 167 6.83 37.96 6.71
N TYR A 168 6.04 36.94 6.34
CA TYR A 168 6.44 35.54 6.09
C TYR A 168 5.75 34.96 4.86
N ASN A 169 5.86 35.68 3.73
CA ASN A 169 5.07 35.41 2.51
C ASN A 169 5.89 34.90 1.32
N ASP A 170 7.13 34.47 1.50
CA ASP A 170 7.91 33.89 0.40
C ASP A 170 7.27 32.59 -0.10
N ALA A 171 6.61 31.85 0.78
CA ALA A 171 5.71 30.75 0.46
C ALA A 171 4.79 30.40 1.63
N ALA A 172 3.63 29.85 1.31
CA ALA A 172 2.83 29.05 2.23
C ALA A 172 3.19 27.58 2.05
N VAL A 173 3.47 26.88 3.14
CA VAL A 173 3.67 25.42 3.18
C VAL A 173 2.51 24.83 3.96
N VAL A 174 1.69 24.02 3.32
CA VAL A 174 0.48 23.40 3.92
C VAL A 174 0.72 21.91 4.05
N VAL A 175 0.61 21.38 5.28
CA VAL A 175 0.75 19.94 5.54
C VAL A 175 -0.62 19.31 5.66
N LEU A 176 -0.90 18.35 4.77
CA LEU A 176 -2.08 17.50 4.81
C LEU A 176 -1.68 16.13 5.33
N MET A 177 -2.41 15.61 6.31
CA MET A 177 -2.04 14.39 7.00
C MET A 177 -3.16 13.37 6.97
N ARG A 178 -2.80 12.11 6.67
CA ARG A 178 -3.67 10.95 6.89
C ARG A 178 -2.89 9.86 7.61
N THR A 179 -3.54 9.21 8.55
CA THR A 179 -2.98 8.06 9.27
C THR A 179 -3.77 6.81 8.95
N GLY A 180 -3.12 5.66 9.02
CA GLY A 180 -3.75 4.35 9.05
C GLY A 180 -3.54 3.72 10.42
N ALA A 181 -4.35 2.73 10.76
CA ALA A 181 -4.17 1.92 11.95
C ALA A 181 -4.43 0.45 11.62
N GLU A 182 -3.59 -0.43 12.16
CA GLU A 182 -3.73 -1.86 12.02
C GLU A 182 -5.08 -2.34 12.56
N GLY A 183 -5.76 -3.24 11.83
CA GLY A 183 -7.04 -3.82 12.23
C GLY A 183 -8.24 -2.90 12.11
N ASN A 184 -8.10 -1.73 11.50
CA ASN A 184 -9.20 -0.81 11.26
C ASN A 184 -9.23 -0.37 9.80
N ASP A 185 -10.41 -0.41 9.18
CA ASP A 185 -10.61 0.12 7.84
C ASP A 185 -10.81 1.63 7.86
N LEU A 186 -10.47 2.28 6.75
CA LEU A 186 -10.70 3.70 6.59
C LEU A 186 -12.18 3.96 6.29
N PRO A 187 -12.83 4.92 6.98
CA PRO A 187 -14.26 5.18 6.77
C PRO A 187 -14.54 5.81 5.40
N TYR A 188 -15.63 5.34 4.77
CA TYR A 188 -16.24 5.96 3.59
C TYR A 188 -17.33 6.97 3.94
N ASP A 189 -17.77 6.98 5.18
CA ASP A 189 -18.78 7.86 5.74
C ASP A 189 -18.18 8.57 6.94
N MET A 190 -17.89 9.85 6.77
CA MET A 190 -17.27 10.68 7.80
C MET A 190 -18.28 11.33 8.76
N SER A 191 -19.59 11.03 8.63
CA SER A 191 -20.63 11.64 9.48
C SER A 191 -20.46 11.38 10.98
N ARG A 192 -19.82 10.27 11.33
CA ARG A 192 -19.48 9.93 12.73
C ARG A 192 -18.24 10.63 13.25
N TYR A 193 -17.44 11.22 12.36
CA TYR A 193 -16.12 11.77 12.65
C TYR A 193 -16.02 13.27 12.34
N GLY A 194 -17.18 13.94 12.28
CA GLY A 194 -17.26 15.39 12.08
C GLY A 194 -17.37 15.85 10.62
N GLY A 195 -17.36 14.92 9.66
CA GLY A 195 -17.61 15.18 8.25
C GLY A 195 -19.04 14.88 7.80
N SER A 196 -19.26 14.58 6.53
CA SER A 196 -20.55 14.20 5.97
C SER A 196 -20.56 12.72 5.52
N ALA A 197 -21.76 12.18 5.24
CA ALA A 197 -21.95 10.79 4.85
C ALA A 197 -21.44 10.48 3.42
N ASP A 198 -21.25 11.50 2.62
CA ASP A 198 -20.72 11.45 1.26
C ASP A 198 -19.22 11.79 1.16
N GLU A 199 -18.55 12.02 2.30
CA GLU A 199 -17.10 12.20 2.38
C GLU A 199 -16.43 10.91 2.87
N ASN A 200 -15.29 10.56 2.26
CA ASN A 200 -14.41 9.51 2.77
C ASN A 200 -13.18 10.11 3.46
N TYR A 201 -12.51 9.31 4.29
CA TYR A 201 -11.36 9.75 5.07
C TYR A 201 -10.17 10.22 4.21
N LEU A 202 -10.04 9.73 2.99
CA LEU A 202 -8.92 10.04 2.10
C LEU A 202 -9.15 11.31 1.25
N GLU A 203 -10.33 11.91 1.32
CA GLU A 203 -10.60 13.21 0.71
C GLU A 203 -10.17 14.37 1.61
N LEU A 204 -10.06 15.57 1.04
CA LEU A 204 -9.98 16.77 1.84
C LEU A 204 -11.33 17.05 2.52
N ASN A 205 -11.31 17.29 3.83
CA ASN A 205 -12.49 17.75 4.51
C ASN A 205 -12.77 19.23 4.27
N LYS A 206 -13.87 19.72 4.80
CA LYS A 206 -14.31 21.12 4.64
C LYS A 206 -13.25 22.12 5.12
N ASP A 207 -12.66 21.91 6.30
CA ASP A 207 -11.74 22.87 6.90
C ASP A 207 -10.39 22.89 6.16
N GLU A 208 -9.93 21.75 5.64
CA GLU A 208 -8.75 21.68 4.76
C GLU A 208 -9.00 22.39 3.42
N LYS A 209 -10.19 22.21 2.80
CA LYS A 209 -10.60 22.92 1.58
C LYS A 209 -10.64 24.44 1.79
N GLU A 210 -11.24 24.88 2.91
CA GLU A 210 -11.27 26.30 3.28
C GLU A 210 -9.85 26.84 3.56
N LEU A 211 -9.00 26.06 4.23
CA LEU A 211 -7.61 26.44 4.49
C LEU A 211 -6.86 26.70 3.18
N LEU A 212 -6.87 25.75 2.24
CA LEU A 212 -6.19 25.91 0.95
C LEU A 212 -6.70 27.14 0.17
N ALA A 213 -8.02 27.34 0.13
CA ALA A 213 -8.63 28.49 -0.56
C ALA A 213 -8.23 29.84 0.08
N GLU A 214 -8.14 29.93 1.41
CA GLU A 214 -7.74 31.15 2.10
C GLU A 214 -6.21 31.38 1.98
N VAL A 215 -5.42 30.31 2.00
CA VAL A 215 -3.96 30.38 1.79
C VAL A 215 -3.66 30.92 0.40
N HIS A 216 -4.31 30.40 -0.64
CA HIS A 216 -4.12 30.88 -2.02
C HIS A 216 -4.46 32.36 -2.20
N LYS A 217 -5.43 32.90 -1.46
CA LYS A 217 -5.75 34.34 -1.50
C LYS A 217 -4.67 35.23 -0.87
N ALA A 218 -3.88 34.65 0.04
CA ALA A 218 -2.90 35.41 0.84
C ALA A 218 -1.44 35.23 0.35
N PHE A 219 -1.17 34.20 -0.44
CA PHE A 219 0.19 33.85 -0.88
C PHE A 219 0.24 33.58 -2.39
N ASP A 220 1.29 34.09 -3.03
CA ASP A 220 1.57 33.87 -4.45
C ASP A 220 2.18 32.49 -4.72
N LYS A 221 2.72 31.82 -3.69
CA LYS A 221 3.32 30.49 -3.77
C LYS A 221 2.75 29.58 -2.70
N VAL A 222 2.14 28.49 -3.15
CA VAL A 222 1.52 27.47 -2.29
C VAL A 222 2.21 26.12 -2.53
N ILE A 223 2.80 25.58 -1.48
CA ILE A 223 3.46 24.28 -1.47
C ILE A 223 2.66 23.35 -0.55
N VAL A 224 2.25 22.20 -1.05
CA VAL A 224 1.54 21.20 -0.26
C VAL A 224 2.47 20.03 0.06
N LEU A 225 2.54 19.67 1.32
CA LEU A 225 3.22 18.49 1.83
C LEU A 225 2.18 17.44 2.20
N ILE A 226 2.20 16.29 1.56
CA ILE A 226 1.30 15.17 1.86
C ILE A 226 2.02 14.19 2.76
N SER A 227 1.64 14.19 4.04
CA SER A 227 2.14 13.29 5.09
C SER A 227 1.17 12.13 5.28
N SER A 228 1.20 11.17 4.36
CA SER A 228 0.24 10.06 4.36
C SER A 228 0.86 8.76 3.88
N ALA A 229 0.63 7.68 4.63
CA ALA A 229 0.95 6.33 4.17
C ALA A 229 -0.13 5.77 3.21
N ASN A 230 -1.32 6.38 3.20
CA ASN A 230 -2.44 5.99 2.35
C ASN A 230 -2.48 6.85 1.09
N ALA A 231 -2.99 6.29 -0.01
CA ALA A 231 -3.21 7.03 -1.25
C ALA A 231 -4.41 7.98 -1.08
N MET A 232 -4.13 9.25 -0.77
CA MET A 232 -5.15 10.29 -0.69
C MET A 232 -5.76 10.56 -2.08
N GLN A 233 -7.03 10.95 -2.10
CA GLN A 233 -7.69 11.45 -3.30
C GLN A 233 -7.07 12.78 -3.73
N MET A 234 -6.75 12.92 -5.02
CA MET A 234 -5.97 14.05 -5.56
C MET A 234 -6.77 15.02 -6.41
N ASP A 235 -8.08 15.01 -6.31
CA ASP A 235 -8.95 15.90 -7.10
C ASP A 235 -8.72 17.40 -6.84
N PHE A 236 -8.01 17.74 -5.77
CA PHE A 236 -7.76 19.11 -5.35
C PHE A 236 -6.50 19.75 -5.96
N VAL A 237 -5.53 18.94 -6.43
CA VAL A 237 -4.17 19.41 -6.73
C VAL A 237 -4.14 20.45 -7.87
N ASP A 238 -5.01 20.29 -8.87
CA ASP A 238 -5.06 21.15 -10.05
C ASP A 238 -6.23 22.16 -10.03
N LYS A 239 -6.97 22.22 -8.91
CA LYS A 239 -8.05 23.21 -8.77
C LYS A 239 -7.48 24.62 -8.66
N ALA A 240 -7.89 25.47 -9.59
CA ALA A 240 -7.44 26.87 -9.64
C ALA A 240 -7.74 27.65 -8.34
N GLU A 241 -8.78 27.26 -7.61
CA GLU A 241 -9.17 27.88 -6.34
C GLU A 241 -8.15 27.69 -5.22
N TYR A 242 -7.27 26.66 -5.32
CA TYR A 242 -6.23 26.37 -4.33
C TYR A 242 -4.85 26.83 -4.77
N GLY A 243 -4.62 27.06 -6.07
CA GLY A 243 -3.40 27.63 -6.63
C GLY A 243 -2.11 26.94 -6.21
N ILE A 244 -2.13 25.60 -6.11
CA ILE A 244 -1.01 24.79 -5.63
C ILE A 244 0.09 24.77 -6.68
N ASP A 245 1.28 25.29 -6.35
CA ASP A 245 2.44 25.34 -7.25
C ASP A 245 3.35 24.13 -7.11
N ALA A 246 3.43 23.52 -5.91
CA ALA A 246 4.23 22.30 -5.70
C ALA A 246 3.57 21.34 -4.73
N VAL A 247 3.75 20.04 -4.96
CA VAL A 247 3.28 18.97 -4.08
C VAL A 247 4.41 17.99 -3.84
N LEU A 248 4.75 17.75 -2.58
CA LEU A 248 5.70 16.74 -2.14
C LEU A 248 4.98 15.72 -1.25
N TRP A 249 5.00 14.46 -1.68
CA TRP A 249 4.48 13.36 -0.89
C TRP A 249 5.61 12.67 -0.11
N TYR A 250 5.33 12.31 1.12
CA TYR A 250 6.16 11.39 1.91
C TYR A 250 5.26 10.56 2.82
N ALA A 251 5.60 9.28 2.93
CA ALA A 251 4.95 8.42 3.94
C ALA A 251 5.17 9.05 5.31
N ARG A 252 4.19 8.93 6.20
CA ARG A 252 4.27 9.47 7.56
C ARG A 252 5.32 8.70 8.40
N PRO A 253 6.61 9.00 8.28
CA PRO A 253 7.64 8.24 8.97
C PRO A 253 7.72 8.64 10.43
N ALA A 254 8.08 7.69 11.29
CA ALA A 254 8.35 7.96 12.70
C ALA A 254 9.63 8.80 12.93
N GLY A 255 10.46 8.93 11.89
CA GLY A 255 11.71 9.72 11.92
C GLY A 255 12.15 10.13 10.52
N GLY A 256 13.26 10.85 10.41
CA GLY A 256 13.83 11.26 9.11
C GLY A 256 13.21 12.50 8.49
N ILE A 257 12.35 13.23 9.22
CA ILE A 257 11.67 14.44 8.73
C ILE A 257 12.63 15.56 8.30
N GLY A 258 13.88 15.55 8.78
CA GLY A 258 14.92 16.50 8.36
C GLY A 258 15.24 16.45 6.87
N SER A 259 15.03 15.29 6.22
CA SER A 259 15.22 15.18 4.76
C SER A 259 14.18 15.94 3.96
N ILE A 260 12.96 16.14 4.49
CA ILE A 260 11.93 16.97 3.84
C ILE A 260 12.41 18.43 3.75
N ALA A 261 12.95 18.98 4.83
CA ALA A 261 13.51 20.34 4.80
C ALA A 261 14.65 20.47 3.77
N LYS A 262 15.53 19.46 3.66
CA LYS A 262 16.63 19.41 2.68
C LYS A 262 16.13 19.28 1.23
N ILE A 263 15.02 18.58 1.01
CA ILE A 263 14.39 18.53 -0.31
C ILE A 263 13.82 19.92 -0.64
N LEU A 264 13.09 20.54 0.28
CA LEU A 264 12.54 21.89 0.06
C LEU A 264 13.62 22.92 -0.23
N SER A 265 14.79 22.84 0.43
CA SER A 265 15.93 23.75 0.20
C SER A 265 16.74 23.44 -1.08
N GLY A 266 16.60 22.23 -1.62
CA GLY A 266 17.40 21.73 -2.74
C GLY A 266 18.75 21.14 -2.33
N ALA A 267 19.02 20.96 -1.04
CA ALA A 267 20.18 20.23 -0.57
C ALA A 267 20.09 18.73 -0.91
N ILE A 268 18.87 18.22 -1.10
CA ILE A 268 18.58 16.89 -1.66
C ILE A 268 17.69 17.08 -2.87
N ASN A 269 18.06 16.46 -3.99
CA ASN A 269 17.19 16.34 -5.15
C ASN A 269 16.28 15.12 -4.98
N PRO A 270 14.94 15.26 -4.99
CA PRO A 270 14.01 14.13 -4.82
C PRO A 270 14.18 13.12 -5.96
N SER A 271 14.11 11.84 -5.61
CA SER A 271 14.24 10.72 -6.54
C SER A 271 13.34 9.54 -6.19
N GLY A 272 12.37 9.76 -5.31
CA GLY A 272 11.34 8.78 -4.98
C GLY A 272 10.35 8.59 -6.13
N ARG A 273 9.68 7.42 -6.14
CA ARG A 273 8.63 7.08 -7.09
C ARG A 273 7.41 6.59 -6.32
N LEU A 274 6.22 6.92 -6.82
CA LEU A 274 4.98 6.44 -6.22
C LEU A 274 4.90 4.90 -6.32
N VAL A 275 4.47 4.30 -5.23
CA VAL A 275 4.23 2.84 -5.13
C VAL A 275 2.75 2.48 -5.27
N ASP A 276 1.93 3.45 -5.61
CA ASP A 276 0.50 3.30 -5.86
C ASP A 276 0.05 4.26 -6.97
N THR A 277 -1.15 4.05 -7.51
CA THR A 277 -1.82 4.97 -8.42
C THR A 277 -2.66 5.94 -7.61
N TYR A 278 -2.42 7.23 -7.79
CA TYR A 278 -3.22 8.28 -7.15
C TYR A 278 -4.27 8.80 -8.13
N VAL A 279 -5.50 8.91 -7.66
CA VAL A 279 -6.68 9.16 -8.49
C VAL A 279 -7.43 10.41 -8.06
N HIS A 280 -8.27 10.93 -8.96
CA HIS A 280 -9.17 12.05 -8.67
C HIS A 280 -10.39 11.63 -7.85
N ASP A 281 -10.76 10.35 -7.91
CA ASP A 281 -11.83 9.74 -7.12
C ASP A 281 -11.41 8.33 -6.71
N ASN A 282 -11.22 8.11 -5.41
CA ASN A 282 -10.81 6.81 -4.87
C ASN A 282 -11.83 5.71 -5.16
N MET A 283 -13.11 6.07 -5.32
CA MET A 283 -14.17 5.10 -5.66
C MET A 283 -14.15 4.68 -7.13
N SER A 284 -13.25 5.23 -7.95
CA SER A 284 -13.08 4.82 -9.36
C SER A 284 -12.48 3.44 -9.53
N SER A 285 -11.86 2.84 -8.50
CA SER A 285 -11.26 1.52 -8.60
C SER A 285 -12.21 0.40 -8.24
N ALA A 286 -12.08 -0.73 -8.94
CA ALA A 286 -12.81 -1.94 -8.65
C ALA A 286 -12.60 -2.44 -7.21
N ALA A 287 -11.35 -2.43 -6.76
CA ALA A 287 -10.98 -2.87 -5.42
C ALA A 287 -11.63 -2.01 -4.33
N MET A 288 -11.63 -0.68 -4.49
CA MET A 288 -12.27 0.23 -3.53
C MET A 288 -13.78 0.05 -3.47
N GLN A 289 -14.42 -0.19 -4.62
CA GLN A 289 -15.86 -0.45 -4.66
C GLN A 289 -16.24 -1.81 -4.09
N ASN A 290 -15.37 -2.81 -4.23
CA ASN A 290 -15.57 -4.15 -3.69
C ASN A 290 -15.20 -4.27 -2.21
N PHE A 291 -14.42 -3.33 -1.68
CA PHE A 291 -13.98 -3.36 -0.30
C PHE A 291 -15.18 -3.25 0.67
N GLY A 292 -15.24 -4.16 1.66
CA GLY A 292 -16.33 -4.15 2.63
C GLY A 292 -16.27 -5.28 3.65
N ASP A 293 -17.16 -5.21 4.64
CA ASP A 293 -17.32 -6.20 5.70
C ASP A 293 -18.45 -7.17 5.34
N TYR A 294 -18.12 -8.31 4.78
CA TYR A 294 -19.06 -9.32 4.33
C TYR A 294 -19.22 -10.41 5.38
N ARG A 295 -20.49 -10.73 5.74
CA ARG A 295 -20.80 -11.71 6.78
C ARG A 295 -21.81 -12.74 6.29
N TYR A 296 -21.58 -13.98 6.68
CA TYR A 296 -22.57 -15.03 6.49
C TYR A 296 -23.75 -14.85 7.45
N VAL A 297 -24.95 -15.17 6.95
CA VAL A 297 -26.16 -15.23 7.75
C VAL A 297 -26.63 -16.68 7.90
N ASN A 298 -27.43 -16.93 8.93
CA ASN A 298 -28.17 -18.16 9.11
C ASN A 298 -29.40 -18.17 8.19
N GLU A 299 -30.08 -19.32 8.06
CA GLU A 299 -31.33 -19.46 7.28
C GLU A 299 -32.44 -18.48 7.72
N ASP A 300 -32.46 -18.09 8.99
CA ASP A 300 -33.42 -17.12 9.55
C ASP A 300 -32.99 -15.65 9.34
N GLY A 301 -31.90 -15.39 8.63
CA GLY A 301 -31.37 -14.06 8.36
C GLY A 301 -30.56 -13.45 9.50
N THR A 302 -30.34 -14.15 10.61
CA THR A 302 -29.46 -13.66 11.68
C THR A 302 -27.99 -13.86 11.32
N LEU A 303 -27.08 -13.02 11.88
CA LEU A 303 -25.63 -13.16 11.66
C LEU A 303 -25.12 -14.50 12.17
N SER A 304 -24.35 -15.20 11.34
CA SER A 304 -23.78 -16.51 11.70
C SER A 304 -22.56 -16.43 12.62
N GLY A 305 -21.93 -15.27 12.72
CA GLY A 305 -20.65 -15.08 13.39
C GLY A 305 -19.41 -15.32 12.51
N TYR A 306 -19.60 -15.70 11.25
CA TYR A 306 -18.53 -15.92 10.28
C TYR A 306 -18.55 -14.86 9.19
N SER A 307 -17.35 -14.49 8.72
CA SER A 307 -17.14 -13.50 7.67
C SER A 307 -16.52 -14.15 6.42
N TYR A 308 -16.61 -13.46 5.29
CA TYR A 308 -15.93 -13.83 4.06
C TYR A 308 -15.36 -12.58 3.38
N VAL A 309 -14.41 -12.79 2.49
CA VAL A 309 -13.86 -11.79 1.59
C VAL A 309 -14.02 -12.29 0.16
N ASN A 310 -14.40 -11.40 -0.74
CA ASN A 310 -14.56 -11.71 -2.15
C ASN A 310 -13.67 -10.77 -2.98
N TYR A 311 -12.63 -11.30 -3.60
CA TYR A 311 -11.70 -10.56 -4.47
C TYR A 311 -12.17 -10.59 -5.93
N ALA A 312 -13.41 -10.17 -6.18
CA ALA A 312 -14.03 -10.22 -7.51
C ALA A 312 -13.27 -9.37 -8.57
N GLU A 313 -12.50 -8.37 -8.15
CA GLU A 313 -11.61 -7.61 -9.01
C GLU A 313 -10.43 -8.43 -9.57
N GLY A 314 -10.12 -9.58 -8.98
CA GLY A 314 -9.05 -10.45 -9.42
C GLY A 314 -7.68 -9.75 -9.45
N ILE A 315 -7.01 -9.77 -10.61
CA ILE A 315 -5.70 -9.12 -10.79
C ILE A 315 -5.78 -7.61 -11.01
N TYR A 316 -6.99 -7.06 -11.19
CA TYR A 316 -7.19 -5.66 -11.59
C TYR A 316 -7.23 -4.73 -10.38
N VAL A 317 -6.07 -4.59 -9.72
CA VAL A 317 -5.83 -3.73 -8.55
C VAL A 317 -4.75 -2.70 -8.89
N GLY A 318 -4.94 -1.45 -8.41
CA GLY A 318 -3.99 -0.36 -8.64
C GLY A 318 -3.74 -0.12 -10.14
N TYR A 319 -2.49 0.13 -10.52
CA TYR A 319 -2.13 0.42 -11.93
C TYR A 319 -2.55 -0.69 -12.90
N LYS A 320 -2.59 -1.95 -12.46
CA LYS A 320 -3.06 -3.05 -13.32
C LYS A 320 -4.51 -2.90 -13.75
N TYR A 321 -5.33 -2.22 -12.95
CA TYR A 321 -6.69 -1.86 -13.33
C TYR A 321 -6.70 -0.66 -14.28
N TYR A 322 -6.15 0.47 -13.84
CA TYR A 322 -6.26 1.74 -14.56
C TYR A 322 -5.58 1.70 -15.93
N GLU A 323 -4.37 1.15 -15.99
CA GLU A 323 -3.60 1.06 -17.21
C GLU A 323 -4.20 0.05 -18.21
N THR A 324 -4.81 -1.02 -17.70
CA THR A 324 -5.45 -2.02 -18.58
C THR A 324 -6.74 -1.46 -19.19
N ARG A 325 -7.54 -0.73 -18.41
CA ARG A 325 -8.71 -0.03 -18.93
C ARG A 325 -8.34 0.98 -20.01
N TYR A 326 -7.26 1.73 -19.78
CA TYR A 326 -6.72 2.67 -20.76
C TYR A 326 -6.26 1.99 -22.04
N GLU A 327 -5.45 0.93 -21.94
CA GLU A 327 -5.01 0.19 -23.12
C GLU A 327 -6.21 -0.31 -23.93
N ASP A 328 -7.19 -0.92 -23.26
CA ASP A 328 -8.38 -1.46 -23.92
C ASP A 328 -9.23 -0.37 -24.59
N ALA A 329 -9.34 0.81 -24.00
CA ALA A 329 -10.01 1.95 -24.62
C ALA A 329 -9.30 2.42 -25.90
N VAL A 330 -7.96 2.54 -25.88
CA VAL A 330 -7.15 2.91 -27.05
C VAL A 330 -7.23 1.85 -28.15
N LEU A 331 -7.18 0.56 -27.77
CA LEU A 331 -7.26 -0.55 -28.70
C LEU A 331 -8.69 -0.82 -29.19
N LYS A 332 -9.70 -0.21 -28.54
CA LYS A 332 -11.14 -0.41 -28.80
C LYS A 332 -11.54 -1.88 -28.66
N GLN A 333 -11.06 -2.50 -27.60
CA GLN A 333 -11.33 -3.89 -27.27
C GLN A 333 -12.04 -4.03 -25.94
N GLY A 334 -12.67 -5.20 -25.71
CA GLY A 334 -13.53 -5.38 -24.57
C GLY A 334 -14.70 -4.38 -24.57
N ASN A 335 -15.25 -4.12 -23.41
CA ASN A 335 -16.26 -3.08 -23.20
C ASN A 335 -15.66 -1.95 -22.35
N ALA A 336 -14.46 -1.49 -22.71
CA ALA A 336 -13.76 -0.45 -21.95
C ALA A 336 -14.50 0.91 -21.96
N GLY A 337 -15.42 1.09 -22.94
CA GLY A 337 -16.28 2.27 -23.02
C GLY A 337 -15.50 3.53 -23.33
N ASP A 338 -16.00 4.65 -22.81
CA ASP A 338 -15.39 5.97 -22.92
C ASP A 338 -14.47 6.26 -21.72
N TYR A 339 -13.65 5.30 -21.31
CA TYR A 339 -12.75 5.46 -20.17
C TYR A 339 -11.77 6.61 -20.40
N ASP A 340 -11.87 7.64 -19.58
CA ASP A 340 -11.00 8.81 -19.60
C ASP A 340 -9.91 8.68 -18.53
N TYR A 341 -8.73 8.28 -18.97
CA TYR A 341 -7.60 8.10 -18.07
C TYR A 341 -7.21 9.39 -17.34
N ALA A 342 -7.15 10.51 -18.06
CA ALA A 342 -6.72 11.79 -17.50
C ALA A 342 -7.73 12.36 -16.50
N ALA A 343 -9.02 12.07 -16.69
CA ALA A 343 -10.05 12.43 -15.71
C ALA A 343 -10.08 11.50 -14.49
N THR A 344 -9.49 10.30 -14.60
CA THR A 344 -9.49 9.29 -13.52
C THR A 344 -8.22 9.31 -12.69
N VAL A 345 -7.05 9.30 -13.35
CA VAL A 345 -5.73 9.16 -12.70
C VAL A 345 -5.04 10.51 -12.62
N ALA A 346 -4.71 10.93 -11.40
CA ALA A 346 -3.93 12.13 -11.15
C ALA A 346 -2.42 11.86 -11.31
N TYR A 347 -1.93 10.77 -10.72
CA TYR A 347 -0.53 10.34 -10.80
C TYR A 347 -0.44 8.82 -10.94
N PRO A 348 0.21 8.31 -12.00
CA PRO A 348 0.36 6.87 -12.19
C PRO A 348 1.33 6.24 -11.17
N PHE A 349 1.25 4.93 -11.02
CA PHE A 349 2.26 4.14 -10.31
C PHE A 349 3.63 4.35 -10.96
N GLY A 350 4.67 4.57 -10.15
CA GLY A 350 6.03 4.86 -10.62
C GLY A 350 6.32 6.34 -10.81
N TYR A 351 5.31 7.20 -10.81
CA TYR A 351 5.47 8.64 -11.06
C TYR A 351 6.31 9.34 -9.98
N GLY A 352 7.12 10.31 -10.41
CA GLY A 352 7.86 11.22 -9.55
C GLY A 352 8.76 12.15 -10.35
N LEU A 353 8.83 13.41 -9.91
CA LEU A 353 9.64 14.45 -10.52
C LEU A 353 11.02 14.58 -9.84
N SER A 354 11.91 15.25 -10.51
CA SER A 354 13.24 15.63 -10.03
C SER A 354 13.49 17.13 -10.26
N TYR A 355 14.48 17.71 -9.58
CA TYR A 355 14.97 19.07 -9.88
C TYR A 355 15.91 19.11 -11.08
N THR A 356 16.16 17.97 -11.73
CA THR A 356 16.97 17.86 -12.94
C THR A 356 16.24 16.97 -13.96
N ASP A 357 16.70 17.00 -15.21
CA ASP A 357 16.12 16.23 -16.29
C ASP A 357 17.02 15.04 -16.65
N PHE A 358 16.42 13.92 -17.03
CA PHE A 358 17.11 12.73 -17.50
C PHE A 358 16.64 12.34 -18.89
N GLU A 359 17.57 11.88 -19.72
CA GLU A 359 17.29 11.31 -21.03
C GLU A 359 17.74 9.84 -21.03
N TRP A 360 16.88 8.96 -21.55
CA TRP A 360 17.17 7.55 -21.66
C TRP A 360 17.41 7.14 -23.11
N SER A 361 18.37 6.24 -23.31
CA SER A 361 18.75 5.75 -24.62
C SER A 361 19.26 4.30 -24.56
N ASP A 362 19.32 3.67 -25.74
CA ASP A 362 19.99 2.39 -25.95
C ASP A 362 19.42 1.26 -25.08
N LEU A 363 18.07 1.11 -25.06
CA LEU A 363 17.42 -0.05 -24.45
C LEU A 363 17.95 -1.33 -25.11
N LYS A 364 18.39 -2.28 -24.29
CA LYS A 364 18.76 -3.64 -24.71
C LYS A 364 18.03 -4.65 -23.86
N VAL A 365 17.51 -5.67 -24.52
CA VAL A 365 16.78 -6.78 -23.88
C VAL A 365 17.33 -8.08 -24.47
N ASP A 366 18.00 -8.87 -23.67
CA ASP A 366 18.63 -10.11 -24.06
C ASP A 366 18.06 -11.28 -23.24
N TRP A 367 17.65 -12.34 -23.91
CA TRP A 367 17.18 -13.56 -23.27
C TRP A 367 18.24 -14.65 -23.37
N ASP A 368 18.62 -15.23 -22.23
CA ASP A 368 19.46 -16.44 -22.13
C ASP A 368 18.65 -17.53 -21.39
N GLY A 369 18.06 -18.42 -22.17
CA GLY A 369 17.12 -19.41 -21.62
C GLY A 369 15.91 -18.77 -20.96
N ASP A 370 15.77 -18.94 -19.65
CA ASP A 370 14.66 -18.41 -18.86
C ASP A 370 14.95 -17.05 -18.22
N LEU A 371 16.18 -16.52 -18.37
CA LEU A 371 16.60 -15.25 -17.80
C LEU A 371 16.59 -14.13 -18.83
N CYS A 372 15.98 -13.03 -18.49
CA CYS A 372 16.04 -11.79 -19.23
C CYS A 372 17.01 -10.81 -18.56
N THR A 373 17.90 -10.22 -19.34
CA THR A 373 18.68 -9.05 -18.93
C THR A 373 18.21 -7.84 -19.71
N ALA A 374 17.66 -6.85 -19.02
CA ALA A 374 17.24 -5.58 -19.61
C ALA A 374 18.16 -4.45 -19.11
N SER A 375 18.54 -3.53 -19.99
CA SER A 375 19.41 -2.42 -19.63
C SER A 375 19.16 -1.19 -20.48
N VAL A 376 19.42 0.00 -19.90
CA VAL A 376 19.26 1.30 -20.57
C VAL A 376 20.37 2.25 -20.09
N THR A 377 20.71 3.21 -20.92
CA THR A 377 21.64 4.30 -20.56
C THR A 377 20.81 5.51 -20.12
N VAL A 378 21.05 5.97 -18.89
CA VAL A 378 20.46 7.17 -18.31
C VAL A 378 21.50 8.28 -18.31
N LYS A 379 21.14 9.48 -18.78
CA LYS A 379 21.98 10.67 -18.81
C LYS A 379 21.27 11.82 -18.09
N ASN A 380 21.96 12.46 -17.17
CA ASN A 380 21.49 13.72 -16.59
C ASN A 380 21.71 14.85 -17.62
N THR A 381 20.62 15.42 -18.13
CA THR A 381 20.60 16.50 -19.12
C THR A 381 20.29 17.86 -18.51
N GLY A 382 19.93 17.90 -17.22
CA GLY A 382 19.63 19.15 -16.50
C GLY A 382 20.86 19.80 -15.87
N PHE A 383 20.62 20.64 -14.87
CA PHE A 383 21.65 21.53 -14.30
C PHE A 383 22.03 21.17 -12.85
N THR A 384 21.40 20.19 -12.25
CA THR A 384 21.60 19.76 -10.87
C THR A 384 21.92 18.26 -10.83
N SER A 385 22.79 17.84 -9.91
CA SER A 385 23.02 16.42 -9.67
C SER A 385 21.74 15.74 -9.17
N GLY A 386 21.54 14.51 -9.58
CA GLY A 386 20.36 13.76 -9.17
C GLY A 386 20.44 12.27 -9.49
N LYS A 387 19.48 11.53 -8.97
CA LYS A 387 19.29 10.11 -9.24
C LYS A 387 18.01 9.92 -10.02
N ASP A 388 17.97 8.89 -10.85
CA ASP A 388 16.77 8.50 -11.57
C ASP A 388 16.43 7.03 -11.31
N VAL A 389 15.17 6.67 -11.43
CA VAL A 389 14.68 5.28 -11.29
C VAL A 389 14.19 4.80 -12.64
N VAL A 390 14.78 3.72 -13.10
CA VAL A 390 14.34 3.02 -14.31
C VAL A 390 13.49 1.84 -13.90
N GLU A 391 12.25 1.84 -14.35
CA GLU A 391 11.29 0.76 -14.14
C GLU A 391 11.16 -0.04 -15.44
N PHE A 392 11.32 -1.36 -15.35
CA PHE A 392 11.17 -2.28 -16.47
C PHE A 392 9.86 -3.03 -16.34
N TYR A 393 8.98 -2.78 -17.30
CA TYR A 393 7.67 -3.42 -17.37
C TYR A 393 7.62 -4.46 -18.46
N VAL A 394 6.78 -5.45 -18.26
CA VAL A 394 6.51 -6.49 -19.26
C VAL A 394 5.02 -6.48 -19.60
N GLN A 395 4.72 -6.53 -20.90
CA GLN A 395 3.41 -6.84 -21.41
C GLN A 395 3.39 -8.25 -21.96
N SER A 396 2.49 -9.09 -21.47
CA SER A 396 2.21 -10.42 -22.01
C SER A 396 1.08 -10.35 -23.06
N PRO A 397 1.03 -11.28 -24.02
CA PRO A 397 -0.09 -11.36 -24.96
C PRO A 397 -1.38 -11.70 -24.20
N TYR A 398 -2.45 -10.96 -24.49
CA TYR A 398 -3.78 -11.23 -23.96
C TYR A 398 -4.66 -11.87 -25.02
N ILE A 399 -5.35 -12.94 -24.65
CA ILE A 399 -6.32 -13.65 -25.48
C ILE A 399 -7.67 -13.54 -24.78
N PRO A 400 -8.68 -12.89 -25.39
CA PRO A 400 -10.00 -12.75 -24.77
C PRO A 400 -10.59 -14.08 -24.34
N GLY A 401 -11.04 -14.16 -23.07
CA GLY A 401 -11.57 -15.38 -22.44
C GLY A 401 -10.51 -16.39 -21.97
N GLY A 402 -9.22 -16.11 -22.21
CA GLY A 402 -8.09 -16.86 -21.65
C GLY A 402 -7.71 -16.40 -20.25
N VAL A 403 -6.43 -16.56 -19.89
CA VAL A 403 -5.89 -16.10 -18.61
C VAL A 403 -5.90 -14.57 -18.57
N GLU A 404 -6.41 -13.99 -17.49
CA GLU A 404 -6.43 -12.54 -17.32
C GLU A 404 -5.00 -11.96 -17.25
N LYS A 405 -4.78 -10.84 -17.94
CA LYS A 405 -3.49 -10.17 -18.09
C LYS A 405 -3.66 -8.67 -17.92
N ALA A 406 -2.81 -8.05 -17.11
CA ALA A 406 -2.71 -6.60 -17.10
C ALA A 406 -2.04 -6.07 -18.39
N ALA A 407 -2.30 -4.81 -18.73
CA ALA A 407 -1.64 -4.15 -19.86
C ALA A 407 -0.11 -4.17 -19.70
N VAL A 408 0.37 -3.89 -18.50
CA VAL A 408 1.79 -4.01 -18.14
C VAL A 408 1.91 -4.52 -16.70
N SER A 409 3.02 -5.19 -16.40
CA SER A 409 3.40 -5.56 -15.04
C SER A 409 4.86 -5.17 -14.80
N LEU A 410 5.15 -4.52 -13.68
CA LEU A 410 6.51 -4.22 -13.26
C LEU A 410 7.28 -5.53 -13.03
N ALA A 411 8.31 -5.75 -13.84
CA ALA A 411 9.17 -6.91 -13.70
C ALA A 411 10.33 -6.65 -12.75
N GLN A 412 10.95 -5.45 -12.86
CA GLN A 412 12.08 -5.07 -12.02
C GLN A 412 12.32 -3.56 -12.11
N TYR A 413 13.09 -2.98 -11.21
CA TYR A 413 13.52 -1.58 -11.25
C TYR A 413 14.96 -1.43 -10.75
N VAL A 414 15.57 -0.30 -11.10
CA VAL A 414 16.89 0.06 -10.63
C VAL A 414 17.03 1.58 -10.53
N LYS A 415 17.63 2.06 -9.45
CA LYS A 415 17.96 3.46 -9.24
C LYS A 415 19.43 3.69 -9.64
N THR A 416 19.70 4.79 -10.35
CA THR A 416 21.08 5.20 -10.70
C THR A 416 21.88 5.61 -9.44
N ALA A 417 23.19 5.65 -9.55
CA ALA A 417 23.98 6.50 -8.68
C ALA A 417 23.59 7.97 -8.88
N GLU A 418 24.08 8.87 -8.01
CA GLU A 418 23.93 10.30 -8.25
C GLU A 418 24.74 10.71 -9.46
N LEU A 419 24.07 11.26 -10.49
CA LEU A 419 24.67 11.70 -11.74
C LEU A 419 24.83 13.23 -11.75
N ALA A 420 26.04 13.70 -11.97
CA ALA A 420 26.29 15.11 -12.20
C ALA A 420 25.69 15.55 -13.56
N PRO A 421 25.48 16.87 -13.78
CA PRO A 421 25.05 17.40 -15.08
C PRO A 421 25.96 16.91 -16.24
N GLY A 422 25.34 16.29 -17.23
CA GLY A 422 25.99 15.69 -18.39
C GLY A 422 26.56 14.29 -18.19
N GLU A 423 26.58 13.77 -16.98
CA GLU A 423 27.01 12.39 -16.66
C GLU A 423 26.00 11.35 -17.12
N SER A 424 26.48 10.17 -17.46
CA SER A 424 25.65 9.04 -17.89
C SER A 424 26.03 7.77 -17.17
N GLN A 425 25.04 6.93 -16.91
CA GLN A 425 25.22 5.59 -16.36
C GLN A 425 24.37 4.59 -17.16
N ARG A 426 24.97 3.43 -17.47
CA ARG A 426 24.17 2.28 -17.92
C ARG A 426 23.71 1.51 -16.71
N VAL A 427 22.40 1.31 -16.60
CA VAL A 427 21.79 0.47 -15.56
C VAL A 427 21.22 -0.80 -16.17
N SER A 428 21.18 -1.87 -15.38
CA SER A 428 20.75 -3.19 -15.84
C SER A 428 20.01 -3.94 -14.73
N VAL A 429 19.01 -4.69 -15.12
CA VAL A 429 18.25 -5.61 -14.25
C VAL A 429 18.19 -7.00 -14.87
N THR A 430 17.91 -8.00 -14.04
CA THR A 430 17.66 -9.37 -14.48
C THR A 430 16.39 -9.88 -13.84
N PHE A 431 15.55 -10.55 -14.62
CA PHE A 431 14.32 -11.22 -14.17
C PHE A 431 14.10 -12.51 -14.96
N SER A 432 13.35 -13.43 -14.40
CA SER A 432 13.09 -14.73 -15.01
C SER A 432 11.71 -14.78 -15.68
N LYS A 433 11.48 -15.80 -16.51
CA LYS A 433 10.15 -16.13 -17.02
C LYS A 433 9.14 -16.36 -15.88
N GLN A 434 9.59 -16.96 -14.76
CA GLN A 434 8.73 -17.18 -13.62
C GLN A 434 8.22 -15.87 -12.99
N ASP A 435 9.05 -14.81 -12.98
CA ASP A 435 8.68 -13.51 -12.42
C ASP A 435 7.59 -12.81 -13.24
N ILE A 436 7.45 -13.15 -14.52
CA ILE A 436 6.49 -12.54 -15.46
C ILE A 436 5.36 -13.48 -15.89
N ALA A 437 5.34 -14.70 -15.37
CA ALA A 437 4.31 -15.69 -15.69
C ALA A 437 2.96 -15.31 -15.06
N SER A 438 1.90 -15.83 -15.66
CA SER A 438 0.54 -15.70 -15.13
C SER A 438 0.02 -17.05 -14.67
N TYR A 439 -0.75 -17.07 -13.57
CA TYR A 439 -1.36 -18.29 -13.09
C TYR A 439 -2.66 -18.59 -13.85
N ASP A 440 -2.74 -19.77 -14.44
CA ASP A 440 -3.96 -20.27 -15.09
C ASP A 440 -4.76 -21.12 -14.09
N ALA A 441 -5.72 -20.50 -13.43
CA ALA A 441 -6.54 -21.16 -12.42
C ALA A 441 -7.60 -22.11 -13.01
N LYS A 442 -7.96 -21.94 -14.31
CA LYS A 442 -9.07 -22.67 -14.93
C LYS A 442 -8.60 -23.98 -15.55
N ASP A 443 -7.62 -23.91 -16.45
CA ASP A 443 -7.26 -25.03 -17.30
C ASP A 443 -5.98 -25.72 -16.87
N ALA A 444 -4.84 -25.01 -16.87
CA ALA A 444 -3.54 -25.60 -16.58
C ALA A 444 -3.26 -25.76 -15.09
N LYS A 445 -3.93 -25.01 -14.22
CA LYS A 445 -3.73 -24.96 -12.77
C LYS A 445 -2.26 -24.80 -12.36
N THR A 446 -1.55 -24.00 -13.15
CA THR A 446 -0.14 -23.69 -12.96
C THR A 446 0.20 -22.34 -13.59
N TYR A 447 1.44 -21.89 -13.42
CA TYR A 447 1.93 -20.69 -14.11
C TYR A 447 2.19 -20.99 -15.60
N VAL A 448 1.92 -19.98 -16.43
CA VAL A 448 2.04 -20.10 -17.89
C VAL A 448 2.74 -18.89 -18.50
N ILE A 449 3.49 -19.15 -19.55
CA ILE A 449 3.98 -18.17 -20.52
C ILE A 449 3.23 -18.42 -21.83
N ASP A 450 2.30 -17.54 -22.16
CA ASP A 450 1.48 -17.73 -23.35
C ASP A 450 2.25 -17.42 -24.64
N ALA A 451 1.92 -18.16 -25.70
CA ALA A 451 2.43 -17.90 -27.04
C ALA A 451 1.92 -16.55 -27.55
N GLY A 452 2.77 -15.83 -28.27
CA GLY A 452 2.43 -14.53 -28.85
C GLY A 452 3.55 -13.50 -28.71
N ASP A 453 3.20 -12.26 -28.99
CA ASP A 453 4.11 -11.12 -28.92
C ASP A 453 4.12 -10.53 -27.50
N TRP A 454 5.30 -10.52 -26.94
CA TRP A 454 5.62 -9.93 -25.63
C TRP A 454 6.40 -8.65 -25.84
N TYR A 455 6.29 -7.74 -24.91
CA TYR A 455 7.07 -6.50 -24.90
C TYR A 455 7.76 -6.32 -23.55
N VAL A 456 9.02 -5.91 -23.59
CA VAL A 456 9.76 -5.40 -22.41
C VAL A 456 9.98 -3.91 -22.67
N THR A 457 9.57 -3.06 -21.74
CA THR A 457 9.71 -1.61 -21.88
C THR A 457 10.36 -1.01 -20.65
N ALA A 458 11.23 -0.01 -20.85
CA ALA A 458 11.74 0.85 -19.79
C ALA A 458 10.91 2.14 -19.78
N ALA A 459 10.43 2.53 -18.61
CA ALA A 459 9.57 3.69 -18.42
C ALA A 459 9.77 4.34 -17.05
N HIS A 460 9.39 5.61 -16.94
CA HIS A 460 9.43 6.35 -15.67
C HIS A 460 8.25 5.97 -14.76
N ASP A 461 7.16 5.48 -15.37
CA ASP A 461 5.94 5.06 -14.69
C ASP A 461 5.15 4.06 -15.54
N ALA A 462 4.10 3.48 -14.97
CA ALA A 462 3.26 2.48 -15.62
C ALA A 462 2.52 3.02 -16.84
N HIS A 463 2.13 4.30 -16.82
CA HIS A 463 1.40 4.91 -17.94
C HIS A 463 2.30 5.14 -19.16
N GLU A 464 3.51 5.65 -18.93
CA GLU A 464 4.52 5.73 -19.98
C GLU A 464 4.83 4.35 -20.56
N ALA A 465 4.92 3.32 -19.70
CA ALA A 465 5.14 1.94 -20.14
C ALA A 465 4.05 1.47 -21.12
N VAL A 466 2.77 1.72 -20.81
CA VAL A 466 1.67 1.38 -21.72
C VAL A 466 1.73 2.19 -23.00
N ASN A 467 2.02 3.49 -22.92
CA ASN A 467 2.16 4.33 -24.11
C ASN A 467 3.31 3.88 -25.01
N ASN A 468 4.46 3.47 -24.45
CA ASN A 468 5.60 2.94 -25.22
C ASN A 468 5.21 1.66 -25.99
N VAL A 469 4.48 0.75 -25.34
CA VAL A 469 4.02 -0.49 -25.98
C VAL A 469 2.94 -0.22 -27.02
N LEU A 470 1.98 0.67 -26.75
CA LEU A 470 0.97 1.09 -27.72
C LEU A 470 1.61 1.71 -28.97
N ALA A 471 2.61 2.58 -28.79
CA ALA A 471 3.37 3.14 -29.90
C ALA A 471 4.12 2.05 -30.69
N ALA A 472 4.72 1.05 -30.03
CA ALA A 472 5.34 -0.10 -30.69
C ALA A 472 4.32 -0.96 -31.46
N LYS A 473 3.05 -0.94 -31.07
CA LYS A 473 1.91 -1.52 -31.80
C LYS A 473 1.35 -0.60 -32.91
N GLY A 474 1.98 0.56 -33.13
CA GLY A 474 1.60 1.54 -34.16
C GLY A 474 0.43 2.44 -33.81
N LYS A 475 0.12 2.59 -32.52
CA LYS A 475 -0.90 3.52 -32.03
C LYS A 475 -0.31 4.91 -31.78
N THR A 476 -1.16 5.91 -31.81
CA THR A 476 -0.81 7.33 -31.65
C THR A 476 -1.90 8.06 -30.85
N THR A 477 -1.68 9.34 -30.59
CA THR A 477 -2.70 10.20 -29.97
C THR A 477 -3.98 10.31 -30.79
N ALA A 478 -3.94 10.06 -32.12
CA ALA A 478 -5.14 9.98 -32.94
C ALA A 478 -6.01 8.74 -32.67
N ASP A 479 -5.44 7.72 -32.05
CA ASP A 479 -6.16 6.52 -31.60
C ASP A 479 -6.72 6.66 -30.17
N GLY A 480 -6.47 7.80 -29.49
CA GLY A 480 -6.92 8.08 -28.12
C GLY A 480 -5.82 7.95 -27.06
N MET A 481 -4.54 7.82 -27.46
CA MET A 481 -3.45 7.87 -26.49
C MET A 481 -3.34 9.26 -25.86
N THR A 482 -3.05 9.31 -24.58
CA THR A 482 -2.84 10.56 -23.82
C THR A 482 -1.55 11.28 -24.22
N ALA A 483 -0.53 10.53 -24.62
CA ALA A 483 0.75 11.03 -25.08
C ALA A 483 1.34 10.07 -26.14
N ASN A 484 2.28 10.57 -26.95
CA ASN A 484 3.07 9.72 -27.82
C ASN A 484 4.05 8.89 -26.98
N GLY A 485 4.04 7.57 -27.17
CA GLY A 485 5.02 6.69 -26.56
C GLY A 485 6.37 6.72 -27.28
N ASN A 486 7.40 6.23 -26.62
CA ASN A 486 8.74 6.10 -27.15
C ASN A 486 9.01 4.66 -27.59
N THR A 487 8.92 4.40 -28.90
CA THR A 487 9.15 3.05 -29.46
C THR A 487 10.58 2.54 -29.25
N ALA A 488 11.56 3.43 -29.03
CA ALA A 488 12.93 3.02 -28.73
C ALA A 488 13.09 2.46 -27.31
N MET A 489 12.10 2.70 -26.44
CA MET A 489 12.05 2.17 -25.08
C MET A 489 11.16 0.93 -24.96
N ALA A 490 10.72 0.31 -26.06
CA ALA A 490 9.94 -0.93 -26.07
C ALA A 490 10.59 -1.96 -26.99
N ALA A 491 10.98 -3.09 -26.44
CA ALA A 491 11.57 -4.21 -27.18
C ALA A 491 10.55 -5.35 -27.26
N LYS A 492 10.26 -5.79 -28.49
CA LYS A 492 9.36 -6.91 -28.74
C LYS A 492 10.14 -8.23 -28.82
N TYR A 493 9.59 -9.28 -28.26
CA TYR A 493 10.01 -10.66 -28.51
C TYR A 493 8.79 -11.55 -28.68
N THR A 494 8.96 -12.70 -29.34
CA THR A 494 7.85 -13.60 -29.65
C THR A 494 8.09 -14.97 -29.03
N VAL A 495 7.13 -15.43 -28.26
CA VAL A 495 7.07 -16.81 -27.75
C VAL A 495 6.25 -17.64 -28.74
N SER A 496 6.85 -18.69 -29.29
CA SER A 496 6.23 -19.50 -30.37
C SER A 496 5.18 -20.47 -29.87
N GLU A 497 5.36 -21.01 -28.64
CA GLU A 497 4.47 -22.00 -28.04
C GLU A 497 4.23 -21.67 -26.58
N ARG A 498 3.06 -22.01 -26.06
CA ARG A 498 2.72 -21.86 -24.66
C ARG A 498 3.61 -22.76 -23.80
N GLU A 499 4.24 -22.20 -22.78
CA GLU A 499 5.05 -22.92 -21.81
C GLU A 499 4.30 -23.07 -20.49
N LEU A 500 4.40 -24.25 -19.86
CA LEU A 500 3.84 -24.52 -18.52
C LEU A 500 4.96 -24.54 -17.50
N LEU A 501 4.87 -23.68 -16.50
CA LEU A 501 5.81 -23.61 -15.39
C LEU A 501 5.22 -24.35 -14.18
N ASN A 502 5.18 -25.67 -14.25
CA ASN A 502 4.55 -26.52 -13.26
C ASN A 502 5.46 -26.86 -12.06
N LYS A 503 6.65 -26.30 -12.02
CA LYS A 503 7.59 -26.43 -10.91
C LYS A 503 8.18 -25.08 -10.57
N ASP A 504 8.32 -24.81 -9.28
CA ASP A 504 9.08 -23.69 -8.79
C ASP A 504 10.56 -23.81 -9.17
N ALA A 505 11.12 -22.76 -9.78
CA ALA A 505 12.48 -22.78 -10.33
C ALA A 505 13.57 -22.89 -9.24
N VAL A 506 13.28 -22.51 -8.01
CA VAL A 506 14.24 -22.50 -6.89
C VAL A 506 14.17 -23.79 -6.10
N SER A 507 12.99 -24.20 -5.69
CA SER A 507 12.79 -25.38 -4.84
C SER A 507 12.60 -26.67 -5.64
N GLY A 508 12.18 -26.59 -6.91
CA GLY A 508 11.78 -27.74 -7.74
C GLY A 508 10.44 -28.37 -7.30
N ALA A 509 9.73 -27.76 -6.34
CA ALA A 509 8.43 -28.23 -5.90
C ALA A 509 7.38 -28.05 -7.00
N GLU A 510 6.40 -28.96 -7.05
CA GLU A 510 5.28 -28.81 -7.97
C GLU A 510 4.40 -27.61 -7.56
N VAL A 511 3.98 -26.83 -8.55
CA VAL A 511 3.04 -25.73 -8.35
C VAL A 511 1.66 -26.32 -8.10
N THR A 512 1.09 -25.98 -6.95
CA THR A 512 -0.28 -26.37 -6.57
C THR A 512 -1.04 -25.13 -6.10
N ASN A 513 -2.37 -25.11 -6.31
CA ASN A 513 -3.18 -24.05 -5.75
C ASN A 513 -3.41 -24.33 -4.26
N GLN A 514 -2.77 -23.57 -3.40
CA GLN A 514 -2.90 -23.69 -1.94
C GLN A 514 -4.27 -23.22 -1.42
N LEU A 515 -5.07 -22.57 -2.27
CA LEU A 515 -6.32 -21.92 -1.93
C LEU A 515 -7.55 -22.62 -2.55
N ASP A 516 -7.37 -23.77 -3.21
CA ASP A 516 -8.44 -24.51 -3.87
C ASP A 516 -9.61 -24.87 -2.93
N ASP A 517 -9.32 -25.06 -1.63
CA ASP A 517 -10.29 -25.46 -0.63
C ASP A 517 -10.95 -24.30 0.13
N ILE A 518 -10.60 -23.05 -0.20
CA ILE A 518 -11.17 -21.86 0.45
C ILE A 518 -12.07 -21.03 -0.46
N VAL A 519 -12.29 -21.45 -1.70
CA VAL A 519 -13.25 -20.84 -2.62
C VAL A 519 -14.62 -21.45 -2.36
N TYR A 520 -15.50 -20.69 -1.73
CA TYR A 520 -16.81 -21.21 -1.28
C TYR A 520 -18.02 -20.64 -2.06
N ALA A 521 -17.78 -19.73 -3.00
CA ALA A 521 -18.80 -19.14 -3.83
C ALA A 521 -18.57 -19.49 -5.30
N ASP A 522 -19.30 -20.47 -5.80
CA ASP A 522 -19.23 -20.91 -7.21
C ASP A 522 -19.85 -19.88 -8.18
N ASP A 523 -20.56 -18.88 -7.66
CA ASP A 523 -21.29 -17.85 -8.39
C ASP A 523 -20.55 -16.51 -8.46
N THR A 524 -19.33 -16.42 -7.95
CA THR A 524 -18.52 -15.20 -8.07
C THR A 524 -18.19 -14.91 -9.54
N VAL A 525 -18.66 -13.77 -10.02
CA VAL A 525 -18.25 -13.25 -11.34
C VAL A 525 -17.02 -12.37 -11.15
N TYR A 526 -15.89 -12.83 -11.68
CA TYR A 526 -14.64 -12.07 -11.62
C TYR A 526 -14.59 -11.03 -12.74
N LEU A 527 -14.03 -9.87 -12.41
CA LEU A 527 -13.76 -8.82 -13.38
C LEU A 527 -12.84 -9.35 -14.49
N SER A 528 -13.23 -9.15 -15.74
CA SER A 528 -12.47 -9.60 -16.92
C SER A 528 -12.31 -8.46 -17.91
N ARG A 529 -11.09 -8.29 -18.44
CA ARG A 529 -10.85 -7.35 -19.54
C ARG A 529 -11.42 -7.80 -20.88
N SER A 530 -11.93 -9.04 -20.98
CA SER A 530 -12.56 -9.51 -22.23
C SER A 530 -13.77 -8.68 -22.61
N ASP A 531 -14.50 -8.19 -21.61
CA ASP A 531 -15.74 -7.44 -21.85
C ASP A 531 -16.00 -6.33 -20.80
N TRP A 532 -15.27 -6.30 -19.67
CA TRP A 532 -15.53 -5.40 -18.55
C TRP A 532 -17.00 -5.42 -18.10
N SER A 533 -17.67 -6.58 -18.21
CA SER A 533 -19.12 -6.74 -18.13
C SER A 533 -19.73 -6.40 -16.80
N VAL A 534 -18.91 -6.37 -15.75
CA VAL A 534 -19.34 -5.99 -14.39
C VAL A 534 -19.08 -4.52 -14.07
N MET A 535 -18.66 -3.75 -15.09
CA MET A 535 -18.42 -2.31 -14.97
C MET A 535 -19.48 -1.56 -15.75
N ASP A 536 -20.23 -0.69 -15.10
CA ASP A 536 -21.03 0.33 -15.78
C ASP A 536 -20.34 1.70 -15.75
N ASN A 537 -20.94 2.71 -16.40
CA ASN A 537 -20.40 4.08 -16.42
C ASN A 537 -20.41 4.78 -15.04
N ASN A 538 -21.04 4.16 -14.03
CA ASN A 538 -21.17 4.68 -12.68
C ASN A 538 -20.37 3.85 -11.65
N GLY A 539 -19.62 2.86 -12.09
CA GLY A 539 -18.80 1.99 -11.26
C GLY A 539 -19.06 0.49 -11.44
N LEU A 540 -18.62 -0.31 -10.49
CA LEU A 540 -18.79 -1.75 -10.53
C LEU A 540 -20.22 -2.15 -10.18
N GLU A 541 -20.93 -2.73 -11.14
CA GLU A 541 -22.06 -3.60 -10.85
C GLU A 541 -21.56 -5.05 -10.81
N TYR A 542 -21.39 -5.60 -9.63
CA TYR A 542 -21.18 -7.03 -9.53
C TYR A 542 -22.51 -7.73 -9.78
N ALA A 543 -22.56 -8.61 -10.77
CA ALA A 543 -23.77 -9.35 -11.17
C ALA A 543 -24.38 -10.18 -10.03
N THR A 544 -23.67 -10.40 -8.95
CA THR A 544 -24.06 -11.18 -7.79
C THR A 544 -24.23 -10.36 -6.51
N GLY A 545 -24.45 -9.06 -6.63
CA GLY A 545 -24.89 -8.27 -5.50
C GLY A 545 -23.81 -7.94 -4.48
N VAL A 546 -22.60 -7.65 -4.91
CA VAL A 546 -21.58 -7.06 -4.01
C VAL A 546 -21.95 -5.60 -3.75
N ALA A 547 -22.14 -5.24 -2.51
CA ALA A 547 -22.55 -3.88 -2.14
C ALA A 547 -21.43 -2.88 -2.35
N LYS A 548 -21.78 -1.68 -2.80
CA LYS A 548 -20.85 -0.53 -2.86
C LYS A 548 -20.31 -0.23 -1.46
N GLY A 549 -19.00 -0.14 -1.34
CA GLY A 549 -18.26 0.48 -0.26
C GLY A 549 -18.91 0.45 1.12
N VAL A 550 -18.88 -0.70 1.78
CA VAL A 550 -19.34 -0.78 3.17
C VAL A 550 -18.14 -0.58 4.06
N SER A 551 -18.12 0.51 4.81
CA SER A 551 -17.18 0.65 5.92
C SER A 551 -17.43 -0.45 6.94
N ASN A 552 -16.40 -1.18 7.35
CA ASN A 552 -16.49 -2.19 8.40
C ASN A 552 -16.61 -1.61 9.80
N VAL A 553 -16.66 -0.31 9.93
CA VAL A 553 -16.82 0.35 11.21
C VAL A 553 -18.22 0.07 11.77
N GLY A 554 -18.43 -1.20 12.11
CA GLY A 554 -19.58 -1.69 12.89
C GLY A 554 -20.91 -1.82 12.16
N ASN A 555 -21.01 -1.57 10.85
CA ASN A 555 -22.28 -1.64 10.13
C ASN A 555 -22.14 -2.38 8.80
N ILE A 556 -22.80 -3.52 8.73
CA ILE A 556 -23.19 -4.11 7.44
C ILE A 556 -24.24 -3.15 6.86
N SER A 557 -24.02 -2.61 5.65
CA SER A 557 -25.11 -1.94 4.96
C SER A 557 -26.19 -2.97 4.65
N GLY A 558 -27.46 -2.56 4.76
CA GLY A 558 -28.59 -3.46 4.49
C GLY A 558 -28.63 -3.99 3.05
N ASP A 559 -27.74 -3.50 2.18
CA ASP A 559 -27.66 -3.85 0.75
C ASP A 559 -26.48 -4.80 0.42
N ALA A 560 -25.64 -5.17 1.42
CA ALA A 560 -24.61 -6.17 1.21
C ALA A 560 -25.24 -7.54 0.93
N PRO A 561 -24.77 -8.29 -0.09
CA PRO A 561 -25.23 -9.65 -0.30
C PRO A 561 -24.85 -10.47 0.93
N THR A 562 -25.83 -11.11 1.49
CA THR A 562 -25.67 -11.98 2.64
C THR A 562 -25.79 -13.41 2.16
N TYR A 563 -24.66 -14.10 2.06
CA TYR A 563 -24.73 -15.54 1.79
C TYR A 563 -25.21 -16.29 3.03
N VAL A 564 -26.16 -17.23 2.82
CA VAL A 564 -26.55 -18.16 3.87
C VAL A 564 -25.43 -19.18 4.05
N ILE A 565 -24.90 -19.30 5.26
CA ILE A 565 -23.86 -20.27 5.55
C ILE A 565 -24.42 -21.70 5.45
N SER A 566 -23.78 -22.55 4.64
CA SER A 566 -24.13 -23.96 4.57
C SER A 566 -23.65 -24.73 5.80
N ASP A 567 -24.31 -25.87 6.11
CA ASP A 567 -23.87 -26.75 7.20
C ASP A 567 -22.46 -27.29 6.98
N ASP A 568 -22.09 -27.60 5.73
CA ASP A 568 -20.76 -28.08 5.36
C ASP A 568 -19.70 -27.02 5.61
N LEU A 569 -19.99 -25.76 5.25
CA LEU A 569 -19.07 -24.65 5.49
C LEU A 569 -18.95 -24.35 6.99
N ARG A 570 -20.07 -24.36 7.72
CA ARG A 570 -20.07 -24.21 9.18
C ARG A 570 -19.20 -25.29 9.85
N ALA A 571 -19.36 -26.55 9.44
CA ALA A 571 -18.55 -27.66 9.96
C ALA A 571 -17.05 -27.44 9.68
N LYS A 572 -16.67 -26.89 8.53
CA LYS A 572 -15.27 -26.56 8.23
C LYS A 572 -14.71 -25.48 9.15
N PHE A 573 -15.47 -24.44 9.46
CA PHE A 573 -15.06 -23.39 10.41
C PHE A 573 -14.92 -23.95 11.83
N GLU A 574 -15.82 -24.83 12.25
CA GLU A 574 -15.79 -25.45 13.58
C GLU A 574 -14.62 -26.42 13.76
N LEU A 575 -14.28 -27.21 12.73
CA LEU A 575 -13.16 -28.14 12.76
C LEU A 575 -11.77 -27.45 12.75
N LYS A 576 -11.67 -26.27 12.13
CA LYS A 576 -10.46 -25.47 12.06
C LYS A 576 -10.38 -24.42 13.17
N GLY A 577 -11.05 -24.63 14.30
CA GLY A 577 -10.98 -23.73 15.44
C GLY A 577 -9.52 -23.41 15.79
N PHE A 578 -9.25 -22.17 16.14
CA PHE A 578 -7.92 -21.60 16.39
C PHE A 578 -7.03 -22.46 17.33
N ALA A 579 -7.65 -23.17 18.27
CA ALA A 579 -6.95 -24.11 19.16
C ALA A 579 -6.36 -25.34 18.46
N ALA A 580 -6.98 -25.81 17.38
CA ALA A 580 -6.49 -26.96 16.63
C ALA A 580 -5.29 -26.62 15.74
N SER A 581 -5.20 -25.37 15.28
CA SER A 581 -4.08 -24.88 14.46
C SER A 581 -2.82 -24.55 15.28
N LEU A 582 -2.98 -24.25 16.58
CA LEU A 582 -1.87 -23.90 17.46
C LEU A 582 -1.19 -25.09 18.15
N ASN A 583 -1.83 -26.24 18.19
CA ASN A 583 -1.26 -27.46 18.75
C ASN A 583 -1.66 -28.66 17.85
N PRO A 584 -0.95 -28.91 16.76
CA PRO A 584 -1.13 -30.15 16.03
C PRO A 584 -0.82 -31.30 16.99
N THR A 585 -1.86 -32.03 17.39
CA THR A 585 -1.73 -33.20 18.27
C THR A 585 -1.09 -34.38 17.54
N ASP A 586 -0.97 -34.30 16.23
CA ASP A 586 -0.30 -35.28 15.38
C ASP A 586 0.82 -34.57 14.58
N PRO A 587 2.07 -35.05 14.66
CA PRO A 587 3.18 -34.54 13.84
C PRO A 587 2.92 -34.63 12.33
N THR A 588 1.94 -35.44 11.90
CA THR A 588 1.52 -35.53 10.49
C THR A 588 0.58 -34.39 10.08
N ASP A 589 -0.03 -33.69 11.03
CA ASP A 589 -0.85 -32.49 10.80
C ASP A 589 -0.02 -31.20 10.80
N ALA A 590 1.26 -31.28 11.14
CA ALA A 590 2.16 -30.14 10.94
C ALA A 590 2.25 -29.86 9.43
N PRO A 591 2.05 -28.60 9.02
CA PRO A 591 2.22 -28.24 7.62
C PRO A 591 3.58 -28.74 7.16
N ASP A 592 3.57 -29.56 6.11
CA ASP A 592 4.81 -30.08 5.51
C ASP A 592 5.65 -28.88 5.08
N PRO A 593 6.80 -28.63 5.71
CA PRO A 593 7.63 -27.47 5.37
C PRO A 593 8.13 -27.49 3.93
N SER A 594 8.00 -28.61 3.21
CA SER A 594 8.28 -28.70 1.78
C SER A 594 7.15 -28.11 0.91
N ARG A 595 5.94 -27.91 1.47
CA ARG A 595 4.79 -27.29 0.79
C ARG A 595 4.82 -25.77 0.82
N TYR A 596 5.58 -25.18 1.71
CA TYR A 596 5.74 -23.74 1.77
C TYR A 596 7.09 -23.39 1.14
N PRO A 597 7.12 -22.74 -0.02
CA PRO A 597 8.36 -22.21 -0.54
C PRO A 597 8.95 -21.30 0.53
N HIS A 598 10.10 -21.66 1.05
CA HIS A 598 10.84 -20.82 1.98
C HIS A 598 11.21 -19.52 1.25
N HIS A 599 10.38 -18.50 1.33
CA HIS A 599 10.75 -17.18 0.91
C HIS A 599 12.00 -16.75 1.69
N GLY A 600 13.12 -16.93 1.05
CA GLY A 600 14.34 -16.19 1.31
C GLY A 600 14.98 -16.34 2.67
N THR A 601 15.63 -17.46 2.95
CA THR A 601 16.69 -17.51 3.96
C THR A 601 18.08 -17.69 3.36
N LYS A 602 18.28 -17.32 2.11
CA LYS A 602 19.66 -17.11 1.63
C LYS A 602 19.99 -15.65 1.79
N PRO A 603 20.98 -15.29 2.63
CA PRO A 603 21.52 -13.92 2.61
C PRO A 603 21.99 -13.64 1.19
N ARG A 604 21.56 -12.50 0.64
CA ARG A 604 22.14 -12.00 -0.61
C ARG A 604 23.65 -11.92 -0.42
N PRO A 605 24.47 -12.37 -1.39
CA PRO A 605 25.88 -12.08 -1.34
C PRO A 605 26.05 -10.58 -1.25
N SER A 606 26.79 -10.12 -0.26
CA SER A 606 27.23 -8.74 -0.17
C SER A 606 28.03 -8.40 -1.42
N SER A 607 27.49 -7.49 -2.23
CA SER A 607 28.24 -6.82 -3.31
C SER A 607 29.21 -5.82 -2.73
#